data_f8ea80c88902293aa8e43bb17ce56517
#
_entry.id   f8ea80c88902293aa8e43bb17ce56517
#
_cell.length_a   1.000
_cell.length_b   1.000
_cell.length_c   1.000
_cell.angle_alpha   90.00
_cell.angle_beta   90.00
_cell.angle_gamma   90.00
#
_symmetry.space_group_name_H-M   'P 1'
#
loop_
_entity.id
_entity.type
_entity.pdbx_description
1 polymer ?
#
loop_
_entity_poly.entity_id
_entity_poly.type
_entity_poly.pdbx_seq_one_letter_code
_entity_poly.pdbx_strand_id
1 'polypeptide(L)'
;RLYAAGAGLGGVLTPTGVGTILENDHEKVVRNGREYLIYDPLKLDVALIKATKADKYGNLYIDGTTKNISLQLALAADTVIVETNEIVEVGEIKPDDIYIPGILVDYVVQGLTPEEHHKMMGDLWTETNKLAGVK
;
A
#
# COMPACT_ATOMS: atom_id res chain seq x y z
N ARG A 1 5.37 -3.71 -10.52
CA ARG A 1 4.49 -2.92 -11.37
C ARG A 1 4.09 -1.61 -10.69
N LEU A 2 3.59 -1.64 -9.43
CA LEU A 2 3.28 -0.42 -8.64
C LEU A 2 4.51 0.49 -8.47
N TYR A 3 5.65 -0.11 -8.11
CA TYR A 3 6.91 0.65 -8.01
C TYR A 3 7.26 1.36 -9.33
N ALA A 4 7.10 0.68 -10.45
CA ALA A 4 7.35 1.26 -11.77
C ALA A 4 6.40 2.44 -12.06
N ALA A 5 5.11 2.29 -11.73
CA ALA A 5 4.12 3.36 -11.89
C ALA A 5 4.50 4.59 -11.06
N GLY A 6 4.76 4.42 -9.77
CA GLY A 6 5.14 5.52 -8.87
C GLY A 6 6.48 6.17 -9.19
N ALA A 7 7.40 5.44 -9.81
CA ALA A 7 8.70 5.96 -10.24
C ALA A 7 8.70 6.53 -11.67
N GLY A 8 7.55 6.54 -12.37
CA GLY A 8 7.46 7.01 -13.75
C GLY A 8 8.20 6.14 -14.77
N LEU A 9 8.44 4.86 -14.44
CA LEU A 9 9.11 3.93 -15.35
C LEU A 9 8.13 3.38 -16.38
N GLY A 10 8.61 3.12 -17.60
CA GLY A 10 7.81 2.57 -18.70
C GLY A 10 7.46 1.09 -18.56
N GLY A 11 7.98 0.39 -17.58
CA GLY A 11 7.71 -1.04 -17.35
C GLY A 11 8.71 -1.70 -16.43
N VAL A 12 8.48 -2.98 -16.17
CA VAL A 12 9.35 -3.84 -15.36
C VAL A 12 9.83 -5.00 -16.19
N LEU A 13 11.14 -5.15 -16.28
CA LEU A 13 11.79 -6.29 -16.90
C LEU A 13 12.12 -7.32 -15.83
N THR A 14 11.48 -8.49 -15.85
CA THR A 14 11.66 -9.53 -14.83
C THR A 14 11.65 -10.92 -15.42
N PRO A 15 12.41 -11.88 -14.87
CA PRO A 15 12.32 -13.28 -15.28
C PRO A 15 11.09 -14.00 -14.73
N THR A 16 10.33 -13.36 -13.85
CA THR A 16 9.11 -13.94 -13.27
C THR A 16 8.07 -14.18 -14.37
N GLY A 17 7.55 -15.39 -14.44
CA GLY A 17 6.56 -15.81 -15.43
C GLY A 17 7.13 -16.43 -16.70
N VAL A 18 8.44 -16.36 -16.94
CA VAL A 18 9.08 -17.06 -18.08
C VAL A 18 8.84 -18.57 -17.97
N GLY A 19 8.42 -19.21 -19.08
CA GLY A 19 8.07 -20.64 -19.11
C GLY A 19 6.71 -20.98 -18.50
N THR A 20 5.88 -20.00 -18.17
CA THR A 20 4.52 -20.18 -17.69
C THR A 20 3.48 -19.64 -18.65
N ILE A 21 2.18 -19.81 -18.37
CA ILE A 21 1.08 -19.27 -19.17
C ILE A 21 1.13 -17.74 -19.29
N LEU A 22 1.77 -17.05 -18.34
CA LEU A 22 1.92 -15.59 -18.35
C LEU A 22 2.78 -15.10 -19.51
N GLU A 23 3.63 -15.96 -20.06
CA GLU A 23 4.47 -15.62 -21.21
C GLU A 23 3.66 -15.30 -22.47
N ASN A 24 2.44 -15.83 -22.59
CA ASN A 24 1.60 -15.61 -23.77
C ASN A 24 1.08 -14.17 -23.88
N ASP A 25 0.98 -13.46 -22.76
CA ASP A 25 0.37 -12.13 -22.68
C ASP A 25 1.41 -11.00 -22.50
N HIS A 26 2.72 -11.35 -22.53
CA HIS A 26 3.78 -10.39 -22.25
C HIS A 26 4.89 -10.47 -23.30
N GLU A 27 5.46 -9.33 -23.64
CA GLU A 27 6.64 -9.27 -24.50
C GLU A 27 7.83 -9.95 -23.81
N LYS A 28 8.47 -10.87 -24.52
CA LYS A 28 9.68 -11.55 -24.07
C LYS A 28 10.92 -10.92 -24.69
N VAL A 29 11.90 -10.62 -23.86
CA VAL A 29 13.20 -10.10 -24.30
C VAL A 29 14.35 -10.90 -23.71
N VAL A 30 15.45 -10.98 -24.45
CA VAL A 30 16.69 -11.62 -23.97
C VAL A 30 17.71 -10.53 -23.63
N ARG A 31 18.27 -10.58 -22.42
CA ARG A 31 19.36 -9.72 -21.98
C ARG A 31 20.45 -10.58 -21.34
N ASN A 32 21.68 -10.41 -21.79
CA ASN A 32 22.83 -11.13 -21.25
C ASN A 32 22.62 -12.67 -21.20
N GLY A 33 21.99 -13.25 -22.26
CA GLY A 33 21.72 -14.68 -22.35
C GLY A 33 20.58 -15.19 -21.45
N ARG A 34 19.82 -14.30 -20.79
CA ARG A 34 18.68 -14.65 -19.95
C ARG A 34 17.38 -14.07 -20.51
N GLU A 35 16.31 -14.85 -20.43
CA GLU A 35 14.96 -14.44 -20.83
C GLU A 35 14.27 -13.66 -19.72
N TYR A 36 13.48 -12.67 -20.14
CA TYR A 36 12.68 -11.79 -19.27
C TYR A 36 11.35 -11.50 -19.95
N LEU A 37 10.33 -11.21 -19.15
CA LEU A 37 9.07 -10.64 -19.59
C LEU A 37 9.01 -9.16 -19.23
N ILE A 38 8.36 -8.37 -20.10
CA ILE A 38 8.06 -6.96 -19.83
C ILE A 38 6.65 -6.87 -19.28
N TYR A 39 6.52 -6.24 -18.11
CA TYR A 39 5.24 -5.93 -17.49
C TYR A 39 5.01 -4.42 -17.49
N ASP A 40 3.87 -3.97 -17.96
CA ASP A 40 3.46 -2.57 -17.87
C ASP A 40 3.36 -2.09 -16.43
N PRO A 41 3.60 -0.80 -16.17
CA PRO A 41 3.34 -0.19 -14.87
C PRO A 41 1.88 -0.40 -14.48
N LEU A 42 1.61 -0.55 -13.19
CA LEU A 42 0.26 -0.63 -12.66
C LEU A 42 -0.07 0.70 -11.99
N LYS A 43 -0.73 1.59 -12.74
CA LYS A 43 -1.31 2.82 -12.20
C LYS A 43 -2.62 2.50 -11.48
N LEU A 44 -2.93 3.32 -10.48
CA LEU A 44 -4.15 3.22 -9.68
C LEU A 44 -4.92 4.54 -9.76
N ASP A 45 -6.24 4.46 -9.88
CA ASP A 45 -7.09 5.64 -9.77
C ASP A 45 -7.13 6.11 -8.31
N VAL A 46 -7.26 5.17 -7.36
CA VAL A 46 -7.37 5.46 -5.93
C VAL A 46 -6.54 4.47 -5.12
N ALA A 47 -5.79 4.99 -4.14
CA ALA A 47 -5.17 4.18 -3.08
C ALA A 47 -5.88 4.44 -1.76
N LEU A 48 -6.27 3.36 -1.07
CA LEU A 48 -6.77 3.40 0.30
C LEU A 48 -5.67 2.89 1.23
N ILE A 49 -5.21 3.72 2.14
CA ILE A 49 -4.07 3.44 3.01
C ILE A 49 -4.50 3.55 4.47
N LYS A 50 -4.03 2.63 5.30
CA LYS A 50 -4.16 2.71 6.75
C LYS A 50 -2.88 3.23 7.36
N ALA A 51 -2.98 4.30 8.17
CA ALA A 51 -1.89 4.86 8.96
C ALA A 51 -2.15 4.73 10.46
N THR A 52 -1.08 4.74 11.25
CA THR A 52 -1.17 4.79 12.71
C THR A 52 -1.47 6.22 13.16
N LYS A 53 -0.74 7.20 12.62
CA LYS A 53 -0.95 8.63 12.84
C LYS A 53 -0.83 9.37 11.51
N ALA A 54 -1.59 10.46 11.39
CA ALA A 54 -1.43 11.44 10.34
C ALA A 54 -1.38 12.83 10.97
N ASP A 55 -0.52 13.72 10.49
CA ASP A 55 -0.62 15.13 10.86
C ASP A 55 -1.57 15.89 9.93
N LYS A 56 -1.85 17.13 10.26
CA LYS A 56 -2.78 17.98 9.49
C LYS A 56 -2.27 18.36 8.09
N TYR A 57 -1.00 18.11 7.78
CA TYR A 57 -0.44 18.23 6.43
C TYR A 57 -0.45 16.91 5.65
N GLY A 58 -0.99 15.82 6.26
CA GLY A 58 -1.05 14.52 5.63
C GLY A 58 0.23 13.71 5.74
N ASN A 59 1.23 14.13 6.52
CA ASN A 59 2.39 13.30 6.78
C ASN A 59 2.00 12.09 7.63
N LEU A 60 2.41 10.90 7.22
CA LEU A 60 1.97 9.64 7.82
C LEU A 60 3.08 8.95 8.60
N TYR A 61 2.75 8.56 9.82
CA TYR A 61 3.47 7.56 10.57
C TYR A 61 2.71 6.24 10.50
N ILE A 62 3.40 5.18 10.07
CA ILE A 62 2.84 3.84 9.98
C ILE A 62 3.71 2.91 10.81
N ASP A 63 3.10 2.22 11.78
CA ASP A 63 3.77 1.23 12.61
C ASP A 63 3.56 -0.19 12.10
N GLY A 64 4.53 -1.07 12.40
CA GLY A 64 4.44 -2.49 12.14
C GLY A 64 4.34 -2.90 10.67
N THR A 65 3.67 -4.02 10.44
CA THR A 65 3.59 -4.69 9.13
C THR A 65 2.69 -3.99 8.11
N THR A 66 1.88 -3.02 8.55
CA THR A 66 1.01 -2.23 7.65
C THR A 66 1.80 -1.31 6.72
N LYS A 67 3.08 -1.08 6.97
CA LYS A 67 4.01 -0.42 6.04
C LYS A 67 4.00 -1.07 4.67
N ASN A 68 4.17 -2.40 4.64
CA ASN A 68 4.14 -3.27 3.45
C ASN A 68 4.37 -2.51 2.14
N ILE A 69 3.33 -2.38 1.31
CA ILE A 69 3.36 -1.68 0.00
C ILE A 69 2.70 -0.30 0.05
N SER A 70 2.42 0.26 1.21
CA SER A 70 1.66 1.52 1.35
C SER A 70 2.31 2.68 0.61
N LEU A 71 3.64 2.83 0.69
CA LEU A 71 4.36 3.87 -0.06
C LEU A 71 4.23 3.68 -1.57
N GLN A 72 4.32 2.44 -2.07
CA GLN A 72 4.19 2.15 -3.50
C GLN A 72 2.77 2.41 -4.00
N LEU A 73 1.75 2.16 -3.16
CA LEU A 73 0.36 2.50 -3.47
C LEU A 73 0.19 4.02 -3.57
N ALA A 74 0.71 4.78 -2.59
CA ALA A 74 0.64 6.24 -2.60
C ALA A 74 1.32 6.86 -3.83
N LEU A 75 2.47 6.31 -4.24
CA LEU A 75 3.21 6.80 -5.40
C LEU A 75 2.55 6.43 -6.74
N ALA A 76 1.78 5.35 -6.80
CA ALA A 76 1.20 4.80 -8.04
C ALA A 76 -0.24 5.28 -8.30
N ALA A 77 -0.87 5.95 -7.34
CA ALA A 77 -2.26 6.37 -7.41
C ALA A 77 -2.41 7.84 -7.81
N ASP A 78 -3.52 8.13 -8.50
CA ASP A 78 -3.93 9.51 -8.83
C ASP A 78 -4.60 10.19 -7.63
N THR A 79 -5.24 9.41 -6.74
CA THR A 79 -5.86 9.91 -5.51
C THR A 79 -5.49 9.00 -4.34
N VAL A 80 -5.02 9.61 -3.25
CA VAL A 80 -4.62 8.88 -2.03
C VAL A 80 -5.50 9.28 -0.87
N ILE A 81 -6.27 8.32 -0.36
CA ILE A 81 -7.14 8.47 0.81
C ILE A 81 -6.56 7.64 1.96
N VAL A 82 -6.35 8.29 3.08
CA VAL A 82 -5.75 7.68 4.26
C VAL A 82 -6.75 7.64 5.41
N GLU A 83 -7.00 6.44 5.92
CA GLU A 83 -7.64 6.27 7.22
C GLU A 83 -6.55 6.19 8.29
N THR A 84 -6.65 7.00 9.34
CA THR A 84 -5.70 7.00 10.46
C THR A 84 -6.39 6.74 11.79
N ASN A 85 -5.66 6.12 12.73
CA ASN A 85 -6.16 5.94 14.09
C ASN A 85 -6.14 7.26 14.88
N GLU A 86 -5.23 8.18 14.56
CA GLU A 86 -5.06 9.43 15.26
C GLU A 86 -4.62 10.54 14.31
N ILE A 87 -5.30 11.70 14.38
CA ILE A 87 -4.87 12.93 13.70
C ILE A 87 -4.15 13.81 14.74
N VAL A 88 -2.91 14.14 14.45
CA VAL A 88 -2.04 14.93 15.33
C VAL A 88 -1.69 16.30 14.77
N GLU A 89 -1.12 17.17 15.59
CA GLU A 89 -0.63 18.46 15.13
C GLU A 89 0.65 18.33 14.30
N VAL A 90 0.88 19.29 13.42
CA VAL A 90 2.09 19.37 12.61
C VAL A 90 3.31 19.51 13.52
N GLY A 91 4.31 18.63 13.30
CA GLY A 91 5.53 18.56 14.11
C GLY A 91 5.50 17.55 15.27
N GLU A 92 4.35 16.94 15.57
CA GLU A 92 4.29 15.82 16.52
C GLU A 92 4.88 14.52 15.96
N ILE A 93 4.75 14.30 14.64
CA ILE A 93 5.48 13.24 13.95
C ILE A 93 6.89 13.77 13.66
N LYS A 94 7.91 13.11 14.22
CA LYS A 94 9.30 13.49 13.94
C LYS A 94 9.60 13.33 12.45
N PRO A 95 10.39 14.20 11.82
CA PRO A 95 10.72 14.10 10.39
C PRO A 95 11.24 12.73 9.98
N ASP A 96 12.08 12.10 10.78
CA ASP A 96 12.66 10.77 10.49
C ASP A 96 11.64 9.62 10.62
N ASP A 97 10.52 9.86 11.31
CA ASP A 97 9.44 8.90 11.51
C ASP A 97 8.35 9.01 10.43
N ILE A 98 8.40 10.02 9.57
CA ILE A 98 7.47 10.19 8.45
C ILE A 98 7.75 9.10 7.42
N TYR A 99 6.80 8.17 7.28
CA TYR A 99 6.91 7.07 6.31
C TYR A 99 6.37 7.46 4.93
N ILE A 100 5.26 8.19 4.87
CA ILE A 100 4.69 8.74 3.63
C ILE A 100 4.55 10.25 3.82
N PRO A 101 5.25 11.06 3.00
CA PRO A 101 5.12 12.51 3.04
C PRO A 101 3.73 12.97 2.63
N GLY A 102 3.22 14.02 3.27
CA GLY A 102 1.89 14.57 3.03
C GLY A 102 1.64 15.04 1.60
N ILE A 103 2.69 15.38 0.85
CA ILE A 103 2.57 15.75 -0.58
C ILE A 103 1.97 14.61 -1.44
N LEU A 104 2.00 13.37 -0.97
CA LEU A 104 1.43 12.20 -1.65
C LEU A 104 0.00 11.88 -1.17
N VAL A 105 -0.57 12.67 -0.24
CA VAL A 105 -1.84 12.37 0.42
C VAL A 105 -2.87 13.45 0.09
N ASP A 106 -4.01 13.06 -0.48
CA ASP A 106 -5.08 14.00 -0.84
C ASP A 106 -6.10 14.13 0.29
N TYR A 107 -6.41 13.04 0.98
CA TYR A 107 -7.44 13.01 2.03
C TYR A 107 -6.98 12.21 3.25
N VAL A 108 -7.21 12.79 4.43
CA VAL A 108 -7.04 12.09 5.71
C VAL A 108 -8.39 11.97 6.40
N VAL A 109 -8.75 10.75 6.78
CA VAL A 109 -10.00 10.42 7.47
C VAL A 109 -9.67 9.81 8.83
N GLN A 110 -10.31 10.34 9.88
CA GLN A 110 -10.23 9.76 11.22
C GLN A 110 -10.96 8.42 11.21
N GLY A 111 -10.24 7.36 11.48
CA GLY A 111 -10.77 6.01 11.63
C GLY A 111 -11.00 5.64 13.10
N LEU A 112 -11.24 4.35 13.31
CA LEU A 112 -11.40 3.78 14.64
C LEU A 112 -10.06 3.76 15.39
N THR A 113 -10.12 3.88 16.71
CA THR A 113 -8.97 3.58 17.57
C THR A 113 -8.59 2.10 17.47
N PRO A 114 -7.36 1.72 17.86
CA PRO A 114 -6.96 0.30 17.86
C PRO A 114 -7.91 -0.59 18.67
N GLU A 115 -8.41 -0.10 19.80
CA GLU A 115 -9.34 -0.82 20.69
C GLU A 115 -10.70 -1.02 20.04
N GLU A 116 -11.25 0.02 19.45
CA GLU A 116 -12.53 -0.04 18.72
C GLU A 116 -12.44 -0.97 17.52
N HIS A 117 -11.34 -0.88 16.76
CA HIS A 117 -11.08 -1.75 15.62
C HIS A 117 -10.96 -3.22 16.05
N HIS A 118 -10.21 -3.48 17.12
CA HIS A 118 -10.07 -4.83 17.67
C HIS A 118 -11.42 -5.40 18.11
N LYS A 119 -12.25 -4.60 18.79
CA LYS A 119 -13.60 -4.99 19.18
C LYS A 119 -14.47 -5.29 17.97
N MET A 120 -14.52 -4.37 17.00
CA MET A 120 -15.30 -4.54 15.78
C MET A 120 -14.94 -5.83 15.04
N MET A 121 -13.65 -6.13 14.89
CA MET A 121 -13.20 -7.36 14.22
C MET A 121 -13.53 -8.60 15.05
N GLY A 122 -13.41 -8.55 16.38
CA GLY A 122 -13.79 -9.64 17.28
C GLY A 122 -15.29 -9.96 17.18
N ASP A 123 -16.13 -8.93 17.18
CA ASP A 123 -17.58 -9.06 17.02
C ASP A 123 -17.93 -9.68 15.64
N LEU A 124 -17.35 -9.15 14.56
CA LEU A 124 -17.54 -9.67 13.20
C LEU A 124 -17.12 -11.14 13.07
N TRP A 125 -15.98 -11.52 13.65
CA TRP A 125 -15.51 -12.90 13.60
C TRP A 125 -16.39 -13.85 14.41
N THR A 126 -16.94 -13.36 15.52
CA THR A 126 -17.90 -14.11 16.35
C THR A 126 -19.22 -14.32 15.59
N GLU A 127 -19.79 -13.25 15.02
CA GLU A 127 -21.02 -13.30 14.24
C GLU A 127 -20.89 -14.21 12.99
N THR A 128 -19.75 -14.15 12.32
CA THR A 128 -19.48 -14.97 11.13
C THR A 128 -18.96 -16.37 11.46
N ASN A 129 -18.89 -16.73 12.71
CA ASN A 129 -18.40 -18.03 13.20
C ASN A 129 -16.97 -18.37 12.74
N LYS A 130 -16.16 -17.35 12.42
CA LYS A 130 -14.76 -17.52 11.96
C LYS A 130 -13.82 -17.98 13.09
N LEU A 131 -14.21 -17.77 14.35
CA LEU A 131 -13.46 -18.22 15.51
C LEU A 131 -13.92 -19.62 16.01
N ALA A 132 -14.91 -20.22 15.38
CA ALA A 132 -15.36 -21.57 15.74
C ALA A 132 -14.22 -22.59 15.49
N GLY A 133 -13.72 -23.17 16.57
CA GLY A 133 -12.62 -24.14 16.57
C GLY A 133 -11.25 -23.59 16.94
N VAL A 134 -11.11 -22.30 17.20
CA VAL A 134 -9.93 -21.73 17.88
C VAL A 134 -10.18 -21.89 19.39
N LYS A 135 -9.52 -22.90 19.99
CA LYS A 135 -9.51 -23.12 21.45
C LYS A 135 -8.25 -22.52 22.02
#